data_d3d71ae6700600668799bc2a52188f0d
#
_entry.id   d3d71ae6700600668799bc2a52188f0d
#
_cell.length_a   1.000
_cell.length_b   1.000
_cell.length_c   1.000
_cell.angle_alpha   90.00
_cell.angle_beta   90.00
_cell.angle_gamma   90.00
#
_symmetry.space_group_name_H-M   'P 1'
#
loop_
_entity.id
_entity.type
_entity.pdbx_description
1 polymer ?
#
loop_
_entity_poly.entity_id
_entity_poly.type
_entity_poly.pdbx_seq_one_letter_code
_entity_poly.pdbx_strand_id
1 'polypeptide(L)'
;MNTATLERQLEKALNERHSSPGLSVLSSTIQFHSSSLFPLFRWQVHLSDGSAPVYALKQVNGLQMALSEADGLAMLATHGARTPSVVGVLSASDDAAEGPANKTEMGSEGGPDRQSVYYLAMQFIEHRAVDRLLAKEDLLGSLQRFYSFSAEAFGYQRFNYVGSLEQRNRLHVTFEEFWWQDRIQPMLALCQSMGRLRGLAEVRIEQTIHRCIERLDLASERPTPVHGDLWSGNVLFSGCEAYLIDPSVAYSLPEQDFAMLELFGSPLTMDDYRSLRDIPVDLLKRRIEFFQLYPLLVHVALFGGSYERQARSLIQSLYE
;
A
#
# COMPACT_ATOMS: atom_id res chain seq x y z
N MET A 1 3.74 -3.28 -25.74
CA MET A 1 2.44 -3.59 -25.11
C MET A 1 1.55 -4.15 -26.22
N ASN A 2 1.01 -5.36 -26.06
CA ASN A 2 0.08 -5.95 -27.03
C ASN A 2 -1.36 -5.55 -26.65
N THR A 3 -1.90 -4.53 -27.29
CA THR A 3 -3.22 -3.97 -26.97
C THR A 3 -4.34 -4.99 -27.17
N ALA A 4 -4.28 -5.82 -28.24
CA ALA A 4 -5.29 -6.84 -28.49
C ALA A 4 -5.38 -7.91 -27.39
N THR A 5 -4.24 -8.29 -26.80
CA THR A 5 -4.22 -9.20 -25.65
C THR A 5 -4.86 -8.54 -24.42
N LEU A 6 -4.56 -7.28 -24.13
CA LEU A 6 -5.15 -6.55 -23.02
C LEU A 6 -6.67 -6.36 -23.21
N GLU A 7 -7.12 -6.06 -24.41
CA GLU A 7 -8.55 -5.93 -24.75
C GLU A 7 -9.32 -7.21 -24.46
N ARG A 8 -8.83 -8.38 -24.93
CA ARG A 8 -9.45 -9.69 -24.65
C ARG A 8 -9.53 -10.00 -23.14
N GLN A 9 -8.45 -9.72 -22.41
CA GLN A 9 -8.43 -9.94 -20.96
C GLN A 9 -9.37 -8.99 -20.22
N LEU A 10 -9.48 -7.74 -20.68
CA LEU A 10 -10.44 -6.76 -20.15
C LEU A 10 -11.88 -7.22 -20.39
N GLU A 11 -12.22 -7.66 -21.61
CA GLU A 11 -13.55 -8.19 -21.93
C GLU A 11 -13.93 -9.33 -21.00
N LYS A 12 -13.01 -10.28 -20.78
CA LYS A 12 -13.22 -11.38 -19.83
C LYS A 12 -13.50 -10.85 -18.42
N ALA A 13 -12.67 -9.96 -17.91
CA ALA A 13 -12.80 -9.41 -16.56
C ALA A 13 -14.12 -8.62 -16.38
N LEU A 14 -14.55 -7.85 -17.39
CA LEU A 14 -15.81 -7.09 -17.34
C LEU A 14 -17.01 -8.02 -17.37
N ASN A 15 -17.01 -9.05 -18.21
CA ASN A 15 -18.10 -10.02 -18.31
C ASN A 15 -18.25 -10.85 -17.03
N GLU A 16 -17.14 -11.21 -16.37
CA GLU A 16 -17.17 -11.91 -15.08
C GLU A 16 -17.75 -11.03 -13.95
N ARG A 17 -17.49 -9.73 -13.96
CA ARG A 17 -17.98 -8.80 -12.92
C ARG A 17 -19.45 -8.45 -13.02
N HIS A 18 -19.94 -8.19 -14.23
CA HIS A 18 -21.26 -7.60 -14.42
C HIS A 18 -22.39 -8.60 -14.58
N SER A 19 -22.11 -9.90 -14.55
CA SER A 19 -23.10 -10.97 -14.84
C SER A 19 -23.87 -10.71 -16.15
N SER A 20 -23.32 -9.86 -17.02
CA SER A 20 -23.88 -9.48 -18.30
C SER A 20 -23.03 -10.07 -19.42
N PRO A 21 -23.32 -11.29 -19.87
CA PRO A 21 -22.54 -11.90 -20.94
C PRO A 21 -22.75 -11.11 -22.24
N GLY A 22 -21.63 -10.75 -22.90
CA GLY A 22 -21.65 -10.18 -24.24
C GLY A 22 -21.07 -8.78 -24.40
N LEU A 23 -20.47 -8.17 -23.37
CA LEU A 23 -19.67 -6.96 -23.55
C LEU A 23 -18.43 -7.27 -24.38
N SER A 24 -18.20 -6.52 -25.45
CA SER A 24 -16.97 -6.60 -26.24
C SER A 24 -16.34 -5.21 -26.42
N VAL A 25 -15.01 -5.18 -26.53
CA VAL A 25 -14.24 -3.97 -26.82
C VAL A 25 -14.31 -3.71 -28.33
N LEU A 26 -14.89 -2.58 -28.74
CA LEU A 26 -14.98 -2.16 -30.14
C LEU A 26 -13.69 -1.46 -30.60
N SER A 27 -13.12 -0.65 -29.73
CA SER A 27 -11.84 0.04 -29.96
C SER A 27 -11.25 0.54 -28.65
N SER A 28 -9.95 0.76 -28.61
CA SER A 28 -9.31 1.36 -27.45
C SER A 28 -8.10 2.24 -27.82
N THR A 29 -7.71 3.11 -26.91
CA THR A 29 -6.51 3.97 -27.03
C THR A 29 -5.80 4.01 -25.70
N ILE A 30 -4.51 3.65 -25.69
CA ILE A 30 -3.64 3.70 -24.53
C ILE A 30 -2.66 4.87 -24.67
N GLN A 31 -2.58 5.72 -23.66
CA GLN A 31 -1.67 6.85 -23.61
C GLN A 31 -0.85 6.80 -22.32
N PHE A 32 0.45 7.08 -22.41
CA PHE A 32 1.28 7.26 -21.23
C PHE A 32 0.74 8.45 -20.41
N HIS A 33 0.56 8.25 -19.10
CA HIS A 33 0.01 9.26 -18.22
C HIS A 33 1.10 9.84 -17.30
N SER A 34 1.77 8.99 -16.54
CA SER A 34 2.79 9.39 -15.59
C SER A 34 3.72 8.23 -15.23
N SER A 35 4.82 8.54 -14.55
CA SER A 35 5.75 7.56 -14.01
C SER A 35 6.20 8.03 -12.63
N SER A 36 6.03 7.15 -11.65
CA SER A 36 6.68 7.21 -10.34
C SER A 36 7.66 6.04 -10.23
N LEU A 37 7.48 5.13 -9.28
CA LEU A 37 8.17 3.83 -9.29
C LEU A 37 7.69 2.92 -10.42
N PHE A 38 6.43 3.07 -10.82
CA PHE A 38 5.78 2.25 -11.84
C PHE A 38 5.09 3.12 -12.89
N PRO A 39 5.22 2.81 -14.20
CA PRO A 39 4.54 3.52 -15.27
C PRO A 39 3.01 3.40 -15.17
N LEU A 40 2.32 4.50 -15.35
CA LEU A 40 0.86 4.58 -15.39
C LEU A 40 0.40 5.03 -16.77
N PHE A 41 -0.60 4.36 -17.32
CA PHE A 41 -1.21 4.67 -18.61
C PHE A 41 -2.70 4.95 -18.43
N ARG A 42 -3.21 5.89 -19.20
CA ARG A 42 -4.63 6.15 -19.37
C ARG A 42 -5.15 5.31 -20.54
N TRP A 43 -6.16 4.49 -20.29
CA TRP A 43 -6.73 3.59 -21.29
C TRP A 43 -8.21 3.92 -21.53
N GLN A 44 -8.49 4.55 -22.65
CA GLN A 44 -9.85 4.81 -23.13
C GLN A 44 -10.34 3.59 -23.90
N VAL A 45 -11.51 3.08 -23.53
CA VAL A 45 -12.12 1.88 -24.14
C VAL A 45 -13.53 2.21 -24.62
N HIS A 46 -13.92 1.76 -25.80
CA HIS A 46 -15.27 1.86 -26.32
C HIS A 46 -15.89 0.46 -26.35
N LEU A 47 -17.02 0.28 -25.67
CA LEU A 47 -17.68 -1.01 -25.48
C LEU A 47 -18.91 -1.15 -26.40
N SER A 48 -19.33 -2.38 -26.60
CA SER A 48 -20.47 -2.73 -27.48
C SER A 48 -21.82 -2.23 -26.97
N ASP A 49 -21.93 -1.87 -25.69
CA ASP A 49 -23.13 -1.25 -25.10
C ASP A 49 -23.17 0.27 -25.29
N GLY A 50 -22.20 0.84 -26.00
CA GLY A 50 -22.06 2.28 -26.27
C GLY A 50 -21.36 3.05 -25.17
N SER A 51 -20.99 2.43 -24.07
CA SER A 51 -20.20 3.09 -23.03
C SER A 51 -18.74 3.26 -23.44
N ALA A 52 -18.08 4.26 -22.84
CA ALA A 52 -16.67 4.58 -23.13
C ALA A 52 -15.89 4.83 -21.83
N PRO A 53 -15.71 3.81 -20.97
CA PRO A 53 -14.97 3.97 -19.72
C PRO A 53 -13.50 4.29 -19.95
N VAL A 54 -12.92 4.94 -18.95
CA VAL A 54 -11.48 5.21 -18.87
C VAL A 54 -10.90 4.41 -17.71
N TYR A 55 -9.84 3.67 -18.00
CA TYR A 55 -9.10 2.91 -17.00
C TYR A 55 -7.70 3.47 -16.80
N ALA A 56 -7.18 3.29 -15.59
CA ALA A 56 -5.76 3.41 -15.29
C ALA A 56 -5.14 2.02 -15.42
N LEU A 57 -4.07 1.92 -16.20
CA LEU A 57 -3.22 0.73 -16.28
C LEU A 57 -1.91 1.03 -15.58
N LYS A 58 -1.71 0.49 -14.38
CA LYS A 58 -0.45 0.57 -13.65
C LYS A 58 0.40 -0.64 -14.02
N GLN A 59 1.54 -0.39 -14.66
CA GLN A 59 2.50 -1.44 -14.98
C GLN A 59 3.25 -1.85 -13.72
N VAL A 60 3.36 -3.14 -13.45
CA VAL A 60 4.08 -3.70 -12.30
C VAL A 60 4.97 -4.86 -12.71
N ASN A 61 6.02 -5.11 -11.91
CA ASN A 61 6.98 -6.18 -12.14
C ASN A 61 6.54 -7.45 -11.42
N GLY A 62 5.78 -8.29 -12.11
CA GLY A 62 5.36 -9.60 -11.61
C GLY A 62 3.90 -9.66 -11.14
N LEU A 63 3.33 -10.86 -11.30
CA LEU A 63 1.93 -11.15 -10.97
C LEU A 63 1.63 -10.91 -9.49
N GLN A 64 2.51 -11.33 -8.59
CA GLN A 64 2.28 -11.24 -7.16
C GLN A 64 2.17 -9.78 -6.68
N MET A 65 2.96 -8.88 -7.25
CA MET A 65 2.87 -7.45 -6.94
C MET A 65 1.52 -6.87 -7.40
N ALA A 66 1.07 -7.20 -8.61
CA ALA A 66 -0.24 -6.77 -9.11
C ALA A 66 -1.40 -7.31 -8.25
N LEU A 67 -1.36 -8.60 -7.89
CA LEU A 67 -2.37 -9.23 -7.06
C LEU A 67 -2.40 -8.66 -5.64
N SER A 68 -1.24 -8.38 -5.05
CA SER A 68 -1.16 -7.83 -3.69
C SER A 68 -1.69 -6.39 -3.63
N GLU A 69 -1.45 -5.58 -4.66
CA GLU A 69 -2.03 -4.23 -4.73
C GLU A 69 -3.54 -4.27 -4.95
N ALA A 70 -4.03 -5.16 -5.83
CA ALA A 70 -5.46 -5.38 -6.01
C ALA A 70 -6.17 -5.81 -4.71
N ASP A 71 -5.55 -6.73 -3.97
CA ASP A 71 -6.03 -7.20 -2.67
C ASP A 71 -6.04 -6.08 -1.63
N GLY A 72 -4.99 -5.26 -1.60
CA GLY A 72 -4.91 -4.09 -0.72
C GLY A 72 -6.00 -3.05 -1.01
N LEU A 73 -6.25 -2.71 -2.27
CA LEU A 73 -7.35 -1.83 -2.67
C LEU A 73 -8.72 -2.42 -2.28
N ALA A 74 -8.90 -3.73 -2.45
CA ALA A 74 -10.12 -4.41 -2.03
C ALA A 74 -10.31 -4.37 -0.50
N MET A 75 -9.26 -4.56 0.27
CA MET A 75 -9.29 -4.42 1.73
C MET A 75 -9.70 -3.00 2.14
N LEU A 76 -9.08 -1.97 1.58
CA LEU A 76 -9.43 -0.57 1.84
C LEU A 76 -10.91 -0.32 1.56
N ALA A 77 -11.41 -0.73 0.37
CA ALA A 77 -12.80 -0.55 -0.04
C ALA A 77 -13.78 -1.28 0.90
N THR A 78 -13.47 -2.52 1.26
CA THR A 78 -14.31 -3.34 2.17
C THR A 78 -14.44 -2.71 3.54
N HIS A 79 -13.40 -2.01 4.01
CA HIS A 79 -13.40 -1.32 5.30
C HIS A 79 -13.82 0.16 5.19
N GLY A 80 -14.47 0.56 4.08
CA GLY A 80 -15.11 1.86 3.96
C GLY A 80 -14.22 3.01 3.52
N ALA A 81 -12.96 2.74 3.14
CA ALA A 81 -12.12 3.72 2.48
C ALA A 81 -12.47 3.84 0.99
N ARG A 82 -12.41 5.05 0.44
CA ARG A 82 -12.63 5.25 -1.00
C ARG A 82 -11.36 4.95 -1.77
N THR A 83 -11.45 4.06 -2.75
CA THR A 83 -10.35 3.66 -3.64
C THR A 83 -10.81 3.60 -5.09
N PRO A 84 -9.91 3.63 -6.08
CA PRO A 84 -10.26 3.24 -7.44
C PRO A 84 -10.77 1.81 -7.47
N SER A 85 -11.86 1.55 -8.19
CA SER A 85 -12.35 0.18 -8.34
C SER A 85 -11.40 -0.61 -9.25
N VAL A 86 -10.88 -1.73 -8.75
CA VAL A 86 -10.00 -2.62 -9.53
C VAL A 86 -10.84 -3.37 -10.57
N VAL A 87 -10.44 -3.42 -11.81
CA VAL A 87 -11.08 -4.21 -12.86
C VAL A 87 -10.47 -5.61 -12.92
N GLY A 88 -9.14 -5.68 -12.90
CA GLY A 88 -8.43 -6.96 -12.92
C GLY A 88 -6.93 -6.77 -13.10
N VAL A 89 -6.21 -7.88 -13.03
CA VAL A 89 -4.79 -7.96 -13.35
C VAL A 89 -4.65 -8.54 -14.76
N LEU A 90 -4.01 -7.80 -15.65
CA LEU A 90 -3.83 -8.15 -17.05
C LEU A 90 -2.36 -8.45 -17.34
N SER A 91 -2.11 -9.40 -18.24
CA SER A 91 -0.75 -9.75 -18.68
C SER A 91 -0.40 -9.12 -20.01
N ALA A 92 0.86 -8.76 -20.21
CA ALA A 92 1.37 -8.29 -21.49
C ALA A 92 1.46 -9.40 -22.56
N SER A 93 1.36 -10.68 -22.18
CA SER A 93 1.44 -11.86 -23.07
C SER A 93 0.28 -12.81 -22.81
N ASP A 94 -0.16 -13.51 -23.87
CA ASP A 94 -1.22 -14.52 -23.78
C ASP A 94 -0.81 -15.73 -22.93
N ASP A 95 0.46 -16.12 -22.94
CA ASP A 95 0.99 -17.26 -22.20
C ASP A 95 0.95 -17.12 -20.67
N ALA A 96 0.82 -15.90 -20.16
CA ALA A 96 0.75 -15.60 -18.73
C ALA A 96 -0.69 -15.56 -18.18
N ALA A 97 -1.71 -15.64 -19.03
CA ALA A 97 -3.12 -15.57 -18.64
C ALA A 97 -3.65 -16.90 -18.05
N GLU A 98 -2.94 -18.02 -18.22
CA GLU A 98 -3.24 -19.30 -17.58
C GLU A 98 -2.41 -19.47 -16.31
N GLY A 99 -2.65 -18.63 -15.32
CA GLY A 99 -2.10 -18.82 -13.97
C GLY A 99 -2.72 -20.06 -13.33
N PRO A 100 -1.94 -20.87 -12.59
CA PRO A 100 -2.44 -22.11 -12.00
C PRO A 100 -3.47 -21.82 -10.92
N ALA A 101 -4.73 -22.21 -11.20
CA ALA A 101 -5.66 -22.53 -10.16
C ALA A 101 -5.06 -23.74 -9.40
N ASN A 102 -4.65 -23.54 -8.14
CA ASN A 102 -4.18 -24.58 -7.21
C ASN A 102 -2.94 -25.40 -7.66
N LYS A 103 -1.76 -24.88 -7.41
CA LYS A 103 -0.62 -25.76 -7.09
C LYS A 103 0.14 -25.22 -5.88
N THR A 104 -0.18 -25.76 -4.72
CA THR A 104 0.69 -25.90 -3.56
C THR A 104 1.77 -26.89 -3.93
N GLU A 105 2.90 -26.47 -4.48
CA GLU A 105 4.12 -27.25 -4.49
C GLU A 105 5.32 -26.30 -4.39
N MET A 106 5.99 -26.39 -3.24
CA MET A 106 7.34 -25.88 -3.05
C MET A 106 8.31 -26.72 -3.87
N GLY A 107 9.16 -26.03 -4.64
CA GLY A 107 10.43 -26.57 -5.12
C GLY A 107 10.45 -27.04 -6.57
N SER A 108 10.90 -26.17 -7.49
CA SER A 108 11.81 -26.54 -8.56
C SER A 108 12.51 -25.29 -9.10
N GLU A 109 13.83 -25.36 -9.21
CA GLU A 109 14.69 -24.36 -9.83
C GLU A 109 14.28 -24.19 -11.31
N GLY A 110 13.57 -23.12 -11.60
CA GLY A 110 13.27 -22.65 -12.95
C GLY A 110 14.24 -21.55 -13.32
N GLY A 111 14.83 -21.61 -14.52
CA GLY A 111 15.78 -20.65 -15.08
C GLY A 111 15.25 -19.19 -15.12
N PRO A 112 16.05 -18.19 -15.57
CA PRO A 112 15.71 -16.78 -15.48
C PRO A 112 14.39 -16.51 -16.20
N ASP A 113 13.35 -16.40 -15.41
CA ASP A 113 12.00 -16.11 -15.86
C ASP A 113 12.05 -14.78 -16.59
N ARG A 114 11.66 -14.76 -17.86
CA ARG A 114 11.44 -13.51 -18.60
C ARG A 114 10.47 -12.75 -17.74
N GLN A 115 10.89 -11.58 -17.19
CA GLN A 115 10.09 -10.74 -16.32
C GLN A 115 8.79 -10.39 -17.07
N SER A 116 7.76 -11.18 -16.81
CA SER A 116 6.44 -10.95 -17.39
C SER A 116 5.90 -9.66 -16.83
N VAL A 117 5.55 -8.73 -17.73
CA VAL A 117 4.98 -7.43 -17.37
C VAL A 117 3.48 -7.63 -17.15
N TYR A 118 3.01 -7.17 -16.01
CA TYR A 118 1.60 -7.16 -15.64
C TYR A 118 1.07 -5.74 -15.50
N TYR A 119 -0.21 -5.60 -15.66
CA TYR A 119 -0.92 -4.33 -15.51
C TYR A 119 -2.07 -4.51 -14.52
N LEU A 120 -2.09 -3.68 -13.49
CA LEU A 120 -3.28 -3.52 -12.68
C LEU A 120 -4.23 -2.55 -13.40
N ALA A 121 -5.35 -3.07 -13.89
CA ALA A 121 -6.41 -2.27 -14.51
C ALA A 121 -7.41 -1.84 -13.44
N MET A 122 -7.61 -0.53 -13.30
CA MET A 122 -8.51 0.04 -12.30
C MET A 122 -9.20 1.30 -12.86
N GLN A 123 -10.21 1.79 -12.16
CA GLN A 123 -10.88 3.03 -12.47
C GLN A 123 -9.85 4.17 -12.60
N PHE A 124 -9.93 4.93 -13.68
CA PHE A 124 -9.15 6.17 -13.80
C PHE A 124 -9.85 7.29 -13.05
N ILE A 125 -9.17 7.90 -12.12
CA ILE A 125 -9.71 9.05 -11.37
C ILE A 125 -9.43 10.32 -12.17
N GLU A 126 -10.47 10.87 -12.76
CA GLU A 126 -10.38 12.09 -13.54
C GLU A 126 -10.03 13.29 -12.66
N HIS A 127 -9.11 14.12 -13.13
CA HIS A 127 -8.79 15.36 -12.45
C HIS A 127 -9.94 16.37 -12.58
N ARG A 128 -10.55 16.72 -11.45
CA ARG A 128 -11.58 17.78 -11.33
C ARG A 128 -11.06 18.86 -10.41
N ALA A 129 -11.54 20.09 -10.60
CA ALA A 129 -11.21 21.18 -9.69
C ALA A 129 -11.55 20.79 -8.25
N VAL A 130 -10.56 20.89 -7.35
CA VAL A 130 -10.66 20.36 -5.99
C VAL A 130 -11.24 21.40 -5.06
N ASP A 131 -12.36 21.09 -4.41
CA ASP A 131 -12.78 21.74 -3.18
C ASP A 131 -12.00 21.15 -2.01
N ARG A 132 -10.97 21.87 -1.56
CA ARG A 132 -10.01 21.36 -0.56
C ARG A 132 -10.66 21.07 0.79
N LEU A 133 -11.71 21.81 1.18
CA LEU A 133 -12.39 21.59 2.45
C LEU A 133 -13.20 20.30 2.40
N LEU A 134 -14.08 20.17 1.42
CA LEU A 134 -14.94 18.99 1.26
C LEU A 134 -14.14 17.73 0.98
N ALA A 135 -13.09 17.83 0.16
CA ALA A 135 -12.21 16.68 -0.13
C ALA A 135 -11.41 16.22 1.11
N LYS A 136 -11.01 17.16 1.98
CA LYS A 136 -10.40 16.81 3.27
C LYS A 136 -11.41 16.16 4.23
N GLU A 137 -12.63 16.67 4.28
CA GLU A 137 -13.72 16.07 5.08
C GLU A 137 -14.05 14.65 4.60
N ASP A 138 -14.08 14.42 3.28
CA ASP A 138 -14.28 13.08 2.71
C ASP A 138 -13.12 12.12 3.07
N LEU A 139 -11.86 12.60 3.02
CA LEU A 139 -10.70 11.84 3.48
C LEU A 139 -10.83 11.45 4.96
N LEU A 140 -11.15 12.40 5.83
CA LEU A 140 -11.31 12.15 7.27
C LEU A 140 -12.43 11.15 7.54
N GLY A 141 -13.58 11.31 6.90
CA GLY A 141 -14.70 10.38 7.03
C GLY A 141 -14.36 8.99 6.50
N SER A 142 -13.55 8.91 5.43
CA SER A 142 -13.02 7.65 4.87
C SER A 142 -12.09 6.96 5.87
N LEU A 143 -11.12 7.68 6.44
CA LEU A 143 -10.18 7.15 7.43
C LEU A 143 -10.88 6.77 8.74
N GLN A 144 -11.86 7.55 9.19
CA GLN A 144 -12.64 7.24 10.40
C GLN A 144 -13.39 5.90 10.26
N ARG A 145 -14.05 5.68 9.11
CA ARG A 145 -14.68 4.39 8.82
C ARG A 145 -13.65 3.27 8.77
N PHE A 146 -12.57 3.48 8.06
CA PHE A 146 -11.50 2.50 7.89
C PHE A 146 -10.88 2.06 9.22
N TYR A 147 -10.52 3.00 10.08
CA TYR A 147 -9.92 2.71 11.39
C TYR A 147 -10.93 2.24 12.45
N SER A 148 -12.23 2.25 12.16
CA SER A 148 -13.24 1.70 13.08
C SER A 148 -13.28 0.18 13.11
N PHE A 149 -12.69 -0.48 12.12
CA PHE A 149 -12.58 -1.94 12.07
C PHE A 149 -11.43 -2.43 12.93
N SER A 150 -11.53 -3.67 13.40
CA SER A 150 -10.46 -4.35 14.11
C SER A 150 -10.40 -5.82 13.70
N ALA A 151 -9.22 -6.43 13.87
CA ALA A 151 -8.99 -7.85 13.65
C ALA A 151 -8.62 -8.57 14.96
N GLU A 152 -8.48 -9.89 14.89
CA GLU A 152 -8.04 -10.71 16.02
C GLU A 152 -6.51 -10.77 16.15
N ALA A 153 -5.77 -10.44 15.08
CA ALA A 153 -4.32 -10.51 15.04
C ALA A 153 -3.72 -9.33 14.24
N PHE A 154 -2.51 -8.95 14.60
CA PHE A 154 -1.66 -8.04 13.84
C PHE A 154 -1.06 -8.74 12.62
N GLY A 155 -0.69 -7.97 11.58
CA GLY A 155 -0.14 -8.49 10.33
C GLY A 155 -1.18 -8.60 9.24
N TYR A 156 -0.99 -9.53 8.30
CA TYR A 156 -1.95 -9.76 7.21
C TYR A 156 -1.82 -11.21 6.71
N GLN A 157 -2.86 -11.73 6.07
CA GLN A 157 -2.87 -13.12 5.61
C GLN A 157 -1.95 -13.40 4.42
N ARG A 158 -1.49 -12.35 3.74
CA ARG A 158 -0.63 -12.43 2.56
C ARG A 158 0.52 -11.46 2.69
N PHE A 159 1.68 -11.80 2.12
CA PHE A 159 2.72 -10.82 1.91
C PHE A 159 2.28 -9.81 0.85
N ASN A 160 2.80 -8.60 0.94
CA ASN A 160 2.60 -7.55 -0.03
C ASN A 160 3.92 -6.76 -0.23
N TYR A 161 3.83 -5.56 -0.75
CA TYR A 161 5.00 -4.76 -1.07
C TYR A 161 4.86 -3.36 -0.49
N VAL A 162 5.99 -2.78 -0.08
CA VAL A 162 6.15 -1.36 0.20
C VAL A 162 7.15 -0.80 -0.79
N GLY A 163 6.68 0.03 -1.74
CA GLY A 163 7.44 0.36 -2.93
C GLY A 163 7.77 -0.91 -3.72
N SER A 164 9.07 -1.20 -3.91
CA SER A 164 9.54 -2.42 -4.58
C SER A 164 10.01 -3.52 -3.62
N LEU A 165 9.92 -3.30 -2.32
CA LEU A 165 10.37 -4.24 -1.29
C LEU A 165 9.23 -5.14 -0.83
N GLU A 166 9.51 -6.44 -0.75
CA GLU A 166 8.56 -7.39 -0.16
C GLU A 166 8.37 -7.10 1.33
N GLN A 167 7.11 -7.02 1.76
CA GLN A 167 6.71 -6.80 3.14
C GLN A 167 6.12 -8.09 3.72
N ARG A 168 6.76 -8.59 4.77
CA ARG A 168 6.27 -9.76 5.50
C ARG A 168 5.00 -9.40 6.28
N ASN A 169 4.07 -10.34 6.33
CA ASN A 169 2.79 -10.16 7.00
C ASN A 169 2.32 -11.48 7.62
N ARG A 170 3.07 -11.99 8.60
CA ARG A 170 2.57 -13.09 9.42
C ARG A 170 1.53 -12.58 10.40
N LEU A 171 0.65 -13.46 10.85
CA LEU A 171 -0.32 -13.14 11.89
C LEU A 171 0.35 -13.28 13.27
N HIS A 172 0.25 -12.23 14.08
CA HIS A 172 0.81 -12.15 15.43
C HIS A 172 -0.28 -11.79 16.43
N VAL A 173 -0.23 -12.40 17.60
CA VAL A 173 -1.16 -12.10 18.69
C VAL A 173 -0.86 -10.77 19.34
N THR A 174 0.42 -10.37 19.39
CA THR A 174 0.86 -9.13 20.01
C THR A 174 1.39 -8.14 19.00
N PHE A 175 1.19 -6.83 19.28
CA PHE A 175 1.79 -5.76 18.49
C PHE A 175 3.32 -5.83 18.48
N GLU A 176 3.91 -6.19 19.63
CA GLU A 176 5.35 -6.29 19.82
C GLU A 176 6.00 -7.29 18.87
N GLU A 177 5.46 -8.53 18.79
CA GLU A 177 5.95 -9.55 17.86
C GLU A 177 5.82 -9.09 16.41
N PHE A 178 4.67 -8.56 16.02
CA PHE A 178 4.44 -8.04 14.68
C PHE A 178 5.41 -6.94 14.32
N TRP A 179 5.52 -5.91 15.20
CA TRP A 179 6.34 -4.73 14.91
C TRP A 179 7.82 -5.07 14.82
N TRP A 180 8.33 -5.91 15.73
CA TRP A 180 9.71 -6.34 15.68
C TRP A 180 9.98 -7.29 14.51
N GLN A 181 9.29 -8.43 14.46
CA GLN A 181 9.64 -9.54 13.57
C GLN A 181 9.26 -9.33 12.11
N ASP A 182 8.25 -8.52 11.81
CA ASP A 182 7.75 -8.33 10.44
C ASP A 182 7.96 -6.90 9.91
N ARG A 183 8.34 -5.95 10.77
CA ARG A 183 8.58 -4.56 10.36
C ARG A 183 10.04 -4.14 10.58
N ILE A 184 10.50 -4.10 11.82
CA ILE A 184 11.79 -3.48 12.15
C ILE A 184 12.96 -4.39 11.83
N GLN A 185 12.99 -5.62 12.35
CA GLN A 185 14.12 -6.54 12.19
C GLN A 185 14.44 -6.84 10.72
N PRO A 186 13.47 -7.23 9.85
CA PRO A 186 13.78 -7.56 8.44
C PRO A 186 14.34 -6.34 7.69
N MET A 187 13.81 -5.16 7.95
CA MET A 187 14.23 -3.94 7.25
C MET A 187 15.60 -3.46 7.74
N LEU A 188 15.86 -3.57 9.05
CA LEU A 188 17.18 -3.30 9.63
C LEU A 188 18.24 -4.26 9.05
N ALA A 189 17.95 -5.56 9.01
CA ALA A 189 18.84 -6.56 8.44
C ALA A 189 19.11 -6.29 6.94
N LEU A 190 18.08 -5.92 6.18
CA LEU A 190 18.24 -5.53 4.77
C LEU A 190 19.15 -4.31 4.63
N CYS A 191 18.93 -3.25 5.41
CA CYS A 191 19.79 -2.06 5.40
C CYS A 191 21.25 -2.42 5.71
N GLN A 192 21.48 -3.26 6.72
CA GLN A 192 22.82 -3.68 7.12
C GLN A 192 23.50 -4.55 6.06
N SER A 193 22.78 -5.46 5.40
CA SER A 193 23.30 -6.27 4.30
C SER A 193 23.76 -5.42 3.11
N MET A 194 23.09 -4.27 2.90
CA MET A 194 23.47 -3.27 1.90
C MET A 194 24.59 -2.34 2.35
N GLY A 195 25.18 -2.58 3.55
CA GLY A 195 26.22 -1.75 4.12
C GLY A 195 25.76 -0.44 4.72
N ARG A 196 24.45 -0.25 4.91
CA ARG A 196 23.82 0.92 5.52
C ARG A 196 23.58 0.66 7.02
N LEU A 197 23.42 1.71 7.82
CA LEU A 197 23.18 1.63 9.28
C LEU A 197 24.23 0.77 10.02
N ARG A 198 25.49 0.77 9.55
CA ARG A 198 26.58 0.01 10.17
C ARG A 198 26.80 0.45 11.64
N GLY A 199 27.17 -0.50 12.48
CA GLY A 199 27.48 -0.26 13.89
C GLY A 199 26.27 -0.17 14.82
N LEU A 200 25.04 -0.29 14.30
CA LEU A 200 23.85 -0.43 15.13
C LEU A 200 23.71 -1.88 15.58
N ALA A 201 23.68 -2.11 16.89
CA ALA A 201 23.48 -3.43 17.47
C ALA A 201 21.98 -3.78 17.48
N GLU A 202 21.60 -4.85 16.78
CA GLU A 202 20.22 -5.33 16.67
C GLU A 202 19.59 -5.53 18.06
N VAL A 203 20.27 -6.23 18.96
CA VAL A 203 19.79 -6.49 20.34
C VAL A 203 19.45 -5.20 21.09
N ARG A 204 20.26 -4.13 20.91
CA ARG A 204 19.99 -2.84 21.56
C ARG A 204 18.76 -2.17 20.97
N ILE A 205 18.55 -2.27 19.66
CA ILE A 205 17.37 -1.72 19.00
C ILE A 205 16.13 -2.49 19.46
N GLU A 206 16.18 -3.81 19.48
CA GLU A 206 15.10 -4.68 19.96
C GLU A 206 14.66 -4.28 21.37
N GLN A 207 15.60 -4.24 22.32
CA GLN A 207 15.32 -3.83 23.70
C GLN A 207 14.71 -2.43 23.80
N THR A 208 15.10 -1.54 22.91
CA THR A 208 14.54 -0.18 22.86
C THR A 208 13.11 -0.17 22.33
N ILE A 209 12.83 -0.95 21.27
CA ILE A 209 11.47 -1.12 20.74
C ILE A 209 10.53 -1.66 21.83
N HIS A 210 10.95 -2.70 22.57
CA HIS A 210 10.17 -3.26 23.67
C HIS A 210 9.84 -2.19 24.73
N ARG A 211 10.83 -1.43 25.20
CA ARG A 211 10.62 -0.35 26.17
C ARG A 211 9.71 0.76 25.63
N CYS A 212 9.83 1.11 24.35
CA CYS A 212 8.95 2.10 23.73
C CYS A 212 7.50 1.60 23.65
N ILE A 213 7.29 0.34 23.31
CA ILE A 213 5.95 -0.27 23.27
C ILE A 213 5.28 -0.18 24.65
N GLU A 214 6.00 -0.50 25.71
CA GLU A 214 5.49 -0.36 27.09
C GLU A 214 5.21 1.12 27.46
N ARG A 215 6.18 2.02 27.25
CA ARG A 215 6.07 3.46 27.59
C ARG A 215 4.97 4.19 26.82
N LEU A 216 4.66 3.73 25.61
CA LEU A 216 3.65 4.30 24.71
C LEU A 216 2.30 3.59 24.82
N ASP A 217 2.17 2.61 25.72
CA ASP A 217 0.92 1.84 25.92
C ASP A 217 0.37 1.23 24.61
N LEU A 218 1.28 0.63 23.81
CA LEU A 218 0.91 0.02 22.53
C LEU A 218 0.51 -1.46 22.69
N ALA A 219 0.92 -2.12 23.77
CA ALA A 219 0.66 -3.55 23.99
C ALA A 219 -0.83 -3.86 24.21
N SER A 220 -1.62 -2.89 24.69
CA SER A 220 -3.05 -3.04 24.97
C SER A 220 -3.94 -2.71 23.75
N GLU A 221 -3.35 -2.17 22.68
CA GLU A 221 -4.08 -1.73 21.49
C GLU A 221 -4.57 -2.91 20.65
N ARG A 222 -5.67 -2.69 19.93
CA ARG A 222 -6.25 -3.69 19.04
C ARG A 222 -5.73 -3.54 17.60
N PRO A 223 -5.53 -4.66 16.88
CA PRO A 223 -5.18 -4.64 15.48
C PRO A 223 -6.22 -3.87 14.67
N THR A 224 -5.81 -2.78 14.05
CA THR A 224 -6.63 -1.87 13.23
C THR A 224 -6.11 -1.91 11.80
N PRO A 225 -6.96 -1.95 10.77
CA PRO A 225 -6.48 -1.90 9.40
C PRO A 225 -5.74 -0.59 9.13
N VAL A 226 -4.61 -0.66 8.44
CA VAL A 226 -3.82 0.49 8.00
C VAL A 226 -3.57 0.42 6.50
N HIS A 227 -3.44 1.58 5.88
CA HIS A 227 -3.01 1.70 4.49
C HIS A 227 -1.56 1.21 4.31
N GLY A 228 -0.70 1.51 5.29
CA GLY A 228 0.69 1.05 5.37
C GLY A 228 1.70 1.86 4.57
N ASP A 229 1.25 2.65 3.59
CA ASP A 229 2.06 3.59 2.80
C ASP A 229 1.28 4.89 2.55
N LEU A 230 0.66 5.47 3.58
CA LEU A 230 -0.20 6.65 3.46
C LEU A 230 0.61 7.95 3.55
N TRP A 231 0.79 8.60 2.43
CA TRP A 231 1.38 9.94 2.32
C TRP A 231 0.63 10.76 1.26
N SER A 232 0.92 12.05 1.13
CA SER A 232 0.17 12.95 0.23
C SER A 232 0.14 12.49 -1.24
N GLY A 233 1.16 11.75 -1.69
CA GLY A 233 1.21 11.20 -3.06
C GLY A 233 0.28 10.01 -3.29
N ASN A 234 -0.13 9.33 -2.21
CA ASN A 234 -1.06 8.19 -2.26
C ASN A 234 -2.51 8.60 -1.91
N VAL A 235 -2.78 9.92 -1.88
CA VAL A 235 -4.12 10.49 -1.74
C VAL A 235 -4.45 11.31 -2.99
N LEU A 236 -5.37 10.82 -3.82
CA LEU A 236 -5.84 11.54 -5.01
C LEU A 236 -7.10 12.31 -4.67
N PHE A 237 -7.06 13.64 -4.86
CA PHE A 237 -8.23 14.50 -4.73
C PHE A 237 -8.87 14.79 -6.09
N SER A 238 -10.20 14.62 -6.19
CA SER A 238 -10.97 14.93 -7.39
C SER A 238 -12.34 15.52 -7.01
N GLY A 239 -12.57 16.79 -7.32
CA GLY A 239 -13.75 17.49 -6.87
C GLY A 239 -13.79 17.57 -5.34
N CYS A 240 -14.82 16.98 -4.73
CA CYS A 240 -15.00 16.89 -3.28
C CYS A 240 -14.57 15.53 -2.70
N GLU A 241 -13.93 14.66 -3.49
CA GLU A 241 -13.64 13.29 -3.13
C GLU A 241 -12.14 13.05 -2.93
N ALA A 242 -11.80 12.14 -2.00
CA ALA A 242 -10.45 11.67 -1.76
C ALA A 242 -10.35 10.15 -1.99
N TYR A 243 -9.44 9.72 -2.82
CA TYR A 243 -9.19 8.32 -3.14
C TYR A 243 -7.83 7.89 -2.60
N LEU A 244 -7.78 6.76 -1.91
CA LEU A 244 -6.55 6.14 -1.45
C LEU A 244 -6.05 5.15 -2.51
N ILE A 245 -4.76 5.22 -2.83
CA ILE A 245 -4.10 4.39 -3.85
C ILE A 245 -2.78 3.82 -3.32
N ASP A 246 -2.23 2.82 -4.00
CA ASP A 246 -0.91 2.23 -3.73
C ASP A 246 -0.74 1.71 -2.28
N PRO A 247 -1.67 0.89 -1.77
CA PRO A 247 -1.63 0.44 -0.38
C PRO A 247 -0.61 -0.67 -0.14
N SER A 248 -0.06 -0.67 1.08
CA SER A 248 0.78 -1.72 1.67
C SER A 248 0.12 -2.27 2.94
N VAL A 249 -1.12 -2.74 2.81
CA VAL A 249 -2.04 -3.00 3.92
C VAL A 249 -1.52 -4.00 4.96
N ALA A 250 -1.92 -3.76 6.20
CA ALA A 250 -1.81 -4.69 7.30
C ALA A 250 -2.85 -4.36 8.38
N TYR A 251 -3.02 -5.23 9.35
CA TYR A 251 -3.61 -4.87 10.63
C TYR A 251 -2.47 -4.47 11.58
N SER A 252 -2.44 -3.19 11.93
CA SER A 252 -1.44 -2.53 12.77
C SER A 252 -2.11 -1.52 13.68
N LEU A 253 -1.55 -0.30 13.81
CA LEU A 253 -2.17 0.82 14.52
C LEU A 253 -2.22 2.05 13.62
N PRO A 254 -3.26 2.92 13.69
CA PRO A 254 -3.43 4.07 12.82
C PRO A 254 -2.24 5.04 12.81
N GLU A 255 -1.48 5.09 13.89
CA GLU A 255 -0.28 5.92 14.02
C GLU A 255 0.81 5.55 12.99
N GLN A 256 0.77 4.33 12.41
CA GLN A 256 1.65 3.96 11.30
C GLN A 256 1.37 4.81 10.05
N ASP A 257 0.11 5.02 9.72
CA ASP A 257 -0.29 5.88 8.60
C ASP A 257 -0.02 7.35 8.90
N PHE A 258 -0.27 7.81 10.13
CA PHE A 258 0.04 9.17 10.55
C PHE A 258 1.54 9.47 10.48
N ALA A 259 2.37 8.50 10.83
CA ALA A 259 3.83 8.62 10.73
C ALA A 259 4.33 8.81 9.29
N MET A 260 3.72 8.10 8.34
CA MET A 260 4.00 8.27 6.90
C MET A 260 3.59 9.67 6.42
N LEU A 261 2.39 10.12 6.78
CA LEU A 261 1.89 11.46 6.46
C LEU A 261 2.82 12.54 7.00
N GLU A 262 3.26 12.46 8.25
CA GLU A 262 4.16 13.44 8.86
C GLU A 262 5.55 13.47 8.21
N LEU A 263 6.07 12.33 7.76
CA LEU A 263 7.39 12.24 7.12
C LEU A 263 7.39 12.75 5.67
N PHE A 264 6.34 12.47 4.90
CA PHE A 264 6.36 12.63 3.44
C PHE A 264 5.28 13.56 2.90
N GLY A 265 4.62 14.28 3.78
CA GLY A 265 3.59 15.27 3.47
C GLY A 265 2.19 14.79 3.81
N SER A 266 1.46 15.66 4.50
CA SER A 266 0.11 15.39 4.99
C SER A 266 -0.88 16.46 4.51
N PRO A 267 -2.07 16.05 4.02
CA PRO A 267 -3.20 16.94 3.87
C PRO A 267 -3.94 17.17 5.21
N LEU A 268 -3.56 16.44 6.28
CA LEU A 268 -4.19 16.46 7.60
C LEU A 268 -3.30 17.19 8.61
N THR A 269 -3.91 17.67 9.67
CA THR A 269 -3.26 18.35 10.79
C THR A 269 -3.27 17.48 12.05
N MET A 270 -2.55 17.87 13.09
CA MET A 270 -2.58 17.18 14.39
C MET A 270 -3.99 17.13 15.00
N ASP A 271 -4.83 18.13 14.79
CA ASP A 271 -6.22 18.10 15.27
C ASP A 271 -7.07 17.09 14.50
N ASP A 272 -6.78 16.90 13.21
CA ASP A 272 -7.42 15.85 12.42
C ASP A 272 -7.02 14.45 12.93
N TYR A 273 -5.74 14.20 13.23
CA TYR A 273 -5.30 12.93 13.83
C TYR A 273 -5.94 12.68 15.19
N ARG A 274 -6.11 13.73 16.02
CA ARG A 274 -6.83 13.63 17.29
C ARG A 274 -8.30 13.25 17.11
N SER A 275 -8.94 13.72 16.05
CA SER A 275 -10.33 13.33 15.75
C SER A 275 -10.46 11.85 15.35
N LEU A 276 -9.37 11.26 14.83
CA LEU A 276 -9.28 9.83 14.46
C LEU A 276 -8.81 8.94 15.62
N ARG A 277 -8.15 9.52 16.64
CA ARG A 277 -7.57 8.81 17.79
C ARG A 277 -7.83 9.58 19.09
N ASP A 278 -8.69 9.04 19.93
CA ASP A 278 -9.05 9.63 21.22
C ASP A 278 -8.00 9.30 22.30
N ILE A 279 -6.80 9.86 22.13
CA ILE A 279 -5.69 9.77 23.10
C ILE A 279 -5.07 11.16 23.34
N PRO A 280 -4.36 11.37 24.48
CA PRO A 280 -3.69 12.64 24.75
C PRO A 280 -2.72 13.02 23.63
N VAL A 281 -2.72 14.31 23.24
CA VAL A 281 -1.94 14.81 22.09
C VAL A 281 -0.43 14.55 22.23
N ASP A 282 0.10 14.62 23.45
CA ASP A 282 1.54 14.35 23.68
C ASP A 282 1.87 12.88 23.55
N LEU A 283 0.95 11.99 23.90
CA LEU A 283 1.10 10.55 23.66
C LEU A 283 1.00 10.26 22.15
N LEU A 284 0.02 10.85 21.46
CA LEU A 284 -0.15 10.69 20.03
C LEU A 284 1.11 11.13 19.26
N LYS A 285 1.69 12.28 19.58
CA LYS A 285 2.93 12.76 18.95
C LYS A 285 4.09 11.78 19.14
N ARG A 286 4.28 11.25 20.36
CA ARG A 286 5.33 10.27 20.64
C ARG A 286 5.10 8.95 19.94
N ARG A 287 3.84 8.52 19.82
CA ARG A 287 3.48 7.32 19.03
C ARG A 287 3.81 7.54 17.56
N ILE A 288 3.40 8.66 16.97
CA ILE A 288 3.72 9.01 15.57
C ILE A 288 5.24 8.99 15.36
N GLU A 289 6.02 9.61 16.23
CA GLU A 289 7.49 9.59 16.15
C GLU A 289 8.06 8.16 16.19
N PHE A 290 7.60 7.32 17.11
CA PHE A 290 7.98 5.91 17.18
C PHE A 290 7.69 5.16 15.89
N PHE A 291 6.50 5.36 15.30
CA PHE A 291 6.09 4.70 14.07
C PHE A 291 6.88 5.18 12.83
N GLN A 292 7.53 6.34 12.86
CA GLN A 292 8.39 6.81 11.77
C GLN A 292 9.60 5.90 11.52
N LEU A 293 9.98 5.05 12.47
CA LEU A 293 11.15 4.19 12.32
C LEU A 293 11.03 3.25 11.12
N TYR A 294 9.88 2.59 10.95
CA TYR A 294 9.68 1.64 9.85
C TYR A 294 9.78 2.30 8.47
N PRO A 295 9.01 3.34 8.14
CA PRO A 295 9.14 4.00 6.84
C PRO A 295 10.52 4.61 6.59
N LEU A 296 11.21 5.10 7.62
CA LEU A 296 12.59 5.55 7.46
C LEU A 296 13.53 4.40 7.10
N LEU A 297 13.41 3.23 7.73
CA LEU A 297 14.20 2.05 7.36
C LEU A 297 13.92 1.60 5.92
N VAL A 298 12.65 1.60 5.49
CA VAL A 298 12.26 1.33 4.10
C VAL A 298 12.95 2.31 3.14
N HIS A 299 12.93 3.61 3.45
CA HIS A 299 13.58 4.63 2.62
C HIS A 299 15.10 4.53 2.68
N VAL A 300 15.69 4.11 3.80
CA VAL A 300 17.11 3.77 3.86
C VAL A 300 17.40 2.61 2.91
N ALA A 301 16.61 1.55 2.90
CA ALA A 301 16.81 0.40 2.03
C ALA A 301 16.66 0.75 0.54
N LEU A 302 15.70 1.61 0.18
CA LEU A 302 15.45 2.01 -1.21
C LEU A 302 16.45 3.06 -1.72
N PHE A 303 16.70 4.11 -0.93
CA PHE A 303 17.36 5.33 -1.40
C PHE A 303 18.67 5.67 -0.68
N GLY A 304 18.85 5.22 0.58
CA GLY A 304 20.05 5.56 1.39
C GLY A 304 20.16 7.05 1.71
N GLY A 305 21.39 7.58 1.68
CA GLY A 305 21.65 9.03 1.74
C GLY A 305 21.15 9.73 3.02
N SER A 306 20.31 10.74 2.86
CA SER A 306 19.77 11.52 3.98
C SER A 306 18.88 10.73 4.92
N TYR A 307 18.19 9.69 4.40
CA TYR A 307 17.32 8.83 5.20
C TYR A 307 18.11 8.03 6.25
N GLU A 308 19.35 7.63 5.94
CA GLU A 308 20.20 6.96 6.92
C GLU A 308 20.51 7.87 8.14
N ARG A 309 20.77 9.16 7.91
CA ARG A 309 20.98 10.11 9.01
C ARG A 309 19.71 10.33 9.83
N GLN A 310 18.55 10.43 9.19
CA GLN A 310 17.26 10.57 9.88
C GLN A 310 16.95 9.33 10.72
N ALA A 311 17.10 8.13 10.15
CA ALA A 311 16.89 6.88 10.88
C ALA A 311 17.83 6.76 12.10
N ARG A 312 19.13 7.11 11.97
CA ARG A 312 20.07 7.12 13.09
C ARG A 312 19.67 8.12 14.16
N SER A 313 19.27 9.34 13.78
CA SER A 313 18.80 10.36 14.72
C SER A 313 17.57 9.91 15.49
N LEU A 314 16.59 9.31 14.80
CA LEU A 314 15.39 8.78 15.45
C LEU A 314 15.72 7.60 16.38
N ILE A 315 16.56 6.65 15.95
CA ILE A 315 17.00 5.54 16.82
C ILE A 315 17.69 6.08 18.07
N GLN A 316 18.49 7.14 17.93
CA GLN A 316 19.15 7.75 19.09
C GLN A 316 18.16 8.42 20.04
N SER A 317 17.13 9.12 19.53
CA SER A 317 16.07 9.71 20.39
C SER A 317 15.25 8.65 21.11
N LEU A 318 15.03 7.49 20.49
CA LEU A 318 14.30 6.38 21.12
C LEU A 318 15.09 5.70 22.26
N TYR A 319 16.42 5.85 22.30
CA TYR A 319 17.26 5.33 23.40
C TYR A 319 17.09 6.14 24.70
N GLU A 320 16.68 7.40 24.60
CA GLU A 320 16.45 8.33 25.72
C GLU A 320 15.06 8.14 26.35
#